data_6cc37f01a8d3b1a0623cd2288da838c4
#
_entry.id   6cc37f01a8d3b1a0623cd2288da838c4
#
_cell.length_a   1.000
_cell.length_b   1.000
_cell.length_c   1.000
_cell.angle_alpha   90.00
_cell.angle_beta   90.00
_cell.angle_gamma   90.00
#
_symmetry.space_group_name_H-M   'P 1'
#
loop_
_entity.id
_entity.type
_entity.pdbx_description
1 polymer ?
#
loop_
_entity_poly.entity_id
_entity_poly.type
_entity_poly.pdbx_seq_one_letter_code
_entity_poly.pdbx_strand_id
1 'polypeptide(L)'
;SDFLEHPDVKVIIDSIKILKKEFGDDVPIIGKTMGPWTLAYHVFGVETFLLGSVDDPNETMRSLEKLKEFTYLFGEAQVDAGADVLTVPDHATGDLVSGQYYQTFLQDIHSEMAERFTVPLILHICGRTVDRMPYIAETGMHAFHFDSKNSPQEAMDAVDNKIALVGNINNPETLYSKDTDDVKKEVFDCLNAGVQLIAPECAIPLKTKAENLVAINEGITDWLAETKS
;
A
#
# COMPACT_ATOMS: atom_id res chain seq x y z
N SER A 1 3.94 14.89 21.56
CA SER A 1 3.20 15.86 20.76
C SER A 1 1.72 15.68 21.02
N ASP A 2 0.92 16.75 20.98
CA ASP A 2 -0.53 16.71 21.23
C ASP A 2 -1.28 15.81 20.23
N PHE A 3 -0.67 15.51 19.09
CA PHE A 3 -1.22 14.59 18.07
C PHE A 3 -1.48 13.19 18.63
N LEU A 4 -0.51 12.59 19.33
CA LEU A 4 -0.68 11.25 19.91
C LEU A 4 -1.69 11.20 21.06
N GLU A 5 -1.98 12.35 21.66
CA GLU A 5 -2.99 12.50 22.72
C GLU A 5 -4.41 12.68 22.17
N HIS A 6 -4.56 12.92 20.85
CA HIS A 6 -5.87 13.08 20.24
C HIS A 6 -6.71 11.80 20.40
N PRO A 7 -8.01 11.90 20.78
CA PRO A 7 -8.85 10.73 21.03
C PRO A 7 -8.89 9.73 19.87
N ASP A 8 -9.00 10.21 18.63
CA ASP A 8 -9.08 9.34 17.45
C ASP A 8 -7.76 8.57 17.23
N VAL A 9 -6.62 9.21 17.52
CA VAL A 9 -5.30 8.55 17.43
C VAL A 9 -5.16 7.48 18.51
N LYS A 10 -5.58 7.81 19.75
CA LYS A 10 -5.58 6.83 20.85
C LYS A 10 -6.42 5.61 20.56
N VAL A 11 -7.60 5.77 19.95
CA VAL A 11 -8.44 4.63 19.56
C VAL A 11 -7.70 3.67 18.63
N ILE A 12 -6.94 4.19 17.65
CA ILE A 12 -6.17 3.36 16.72
C ILE A 12 -5.05 2.62 17.47
N ILE A 13 -4.28 3.36 18.28
CA ILE A 13 -3.16 2.78 19.05
C ILE A 13 -3.66 1.70 20.03
N ASP A 14 -4.74 1.96 20.74
CA ASP A 14 -5.30 1.00 21.69
C ASP A 14 -5.94 -0.21 20.96
N SER A 15 -6.51 -0.01 19.77
CA SER A 15 -7.00 -1.11 18.94
C SER A 15 -5.86 -2.04 18.51
N ILE A 16 -4.70 -1.51 18.12
CA ILE A 16 -3.52 -2.31 17.76
C ILE A 16 -3.05 -3.13 18.98
N LYS A 17 -2.98 -2.54 20.18
CA LYS A 17 -2.61 -3.25 21.40
C LYS A 17 -3.57 -4.42 21.71
N ILE A 18 -4.87 -4.18 21.54
CA ILE A 18 -5.90 -5.21 21.75
C ILE A 18 -5.73 -6.34 20.72
N LEU A 19 -5.63 -5.99 19.43
CA LEU A 19 -5.46 -6.97 18.35
C LEU A 19 -4.17 -7.78 18.53
N LYS A 20 -3.06 -7.11 18.89
CA LYS A 20 -1.79 -7.78 19.15
C LYS A 20 -1.88 -8.79 20.30
N LYS A 21 -2.57 -8.41 21.37
CA LYS A 21 -2.79 -9.28 22.52
C LYS A 21 -3.66 -10.51 22.19
N GLU A 22 -4.72 -10.31 21.39
CA GLU A 22 -5.72 -11.35 21.12
C GLU A 22 -5.29 -12.29 19.96
N PHE A 23 -4.59 -11.76 18.94
CA PHE A 23 -4.32 -12.46 17.69
C PHE A 23 -2.85 -12.45 17.26
N GLY A 24 -1.98 -11.72 17.94
CA GLY A 24 -0.61 -11.47 17.49
C GLY A 24 0.30 -12.70 17.43
N ASP A 25 -0.10 -13.83 18.03
CA ASP A 25 0.61 -15.10 17.91
C ASP A 25 0.18 -15.91 16.67
N ASP A 26 -1.01 -15.61 16.12
CA ASP A 26 -1.61 -16.35 15.02
C ASP A 26 -1.50 -15.60 13.68
N VAL A 27 -1.62 -14.26 13.71
CA VAL A 27 -1.59 -13.43 12.49
C VAL A 27 -0.82 -12.13 12.71
N PRO A 28 -0.10 -11.61 11.68
CA PRO A 28 0.56 -10.31 11.78
C PRO A 28 -0.44 -9.17 11.89
N ILE A 29 -0.17 -8.21 12.77
CA ILE A 29 -0.97 -7.00 12.91
C ILE A 29 -0.40 -5.92 12.00
N ILE A 30 -1.19 -5.48 11.03
CA ILE A 30 -0.79 -4.48 10.04
C ILE A 30 -1.31 -3.10 10.48
N GLY A 31 -0.40 -2.19 10.79
CA GLY A 31 -0.68 -0.78 11.00
C GLY A 31 -0.75 -0.02 9.67
N LYS A 32 -1.23 1.22 9.72
CA LYS A 32 -1.33 2.09 8.54
C LYS A 32 -0.96 3.52 8.89
N THR A 33 0.00 4.08 8.17
CA THR A 33 0.34 5.50 8.24
C THR A 33 0.38 6.10 6.84
N MET A 34 -0.12 7.33 6.67
CA MET A 34 -0.17 7.97 5.35
C MET A 34 1.18 8.54 4.97
N GLY A 35 1.56 8.38 3.70
CA GLY A 35 2.73 9.03 3.13
C GLY A 35 2.54 10.55 2.92
N PRO A 36 3.64 11.29 2.77
CA PRO A 36 3.62 12.75 2.75
C PRO A 36 2.90 13.36 1.55
N TRP A 37 2.89 12.68 0.40
CA TRP A 37 2.16 13.13 -0.78
C TRP A 37 0.65 13.10 -0.55
N THR A 38 0.15 12.01 0.03
CA THR A 38 -1.26 11.89 0.43
C THR A 38 -1.61 12.92 1.50
N LEU A 39 -0.75 13.12 2.50
CA LEU A 39 -0.96 14.16 3.52
C LEU A 39 -1.03 15.55 2.89
N ALA A 40 -0.17 15.85 1.90
CA ALA A 40 -0.21 17.12 1.18
C ALA A 40 -1.55 17.35 0.46
N TYR A 41 -2.13 16.31 -0.15
CA TYR A 41 -3.47 16.40 -0.74
C TYR A 41 -4.55 16.78 0.30
N HIS A 42 -4.45 16.23 1.50
CA HIS A 42 -5.39 16.54 2.57
C HIS A 42 -5.20 17.93 3.18
N VAL A 43 -3.95 18.41 3.27
CA VAL A 43 -3.61 19.71 3.89
C VAL A 43 -3.83 20.86 2.92
N PHE A 44 -3.41 20.71 1.66
CA PHE A 44 -3.39 21.81 0.69
C PHE A 44 -4.49 21.70 -0.38
N GLY A 45 -5.14 20.54 -0.49
CA GLY A 45 -6.01 20.20 -1.62
C GLY A 45 -5.24 19.71 -2.83
N VAL A 46 -5.81 18.74 -3.56
CA VAL A 46 -5.14 18.05 -4.68
C VAL A 46 -4.68 19.02 -5.76
N GLU A 47 -5.60 19.86 -6.28
CA GLU A 47 -5.30 20.81 -7.35
C GLU A 47 -4.23 21.83 -6.95
N THR A 48 -4.40 22.45 -5.78
CA THR A 48 -3.46 23.45 -5.25
C THR A 48 -2.06 22.87 -5.10
N PHE A 49 -1.96 21.67 -4.53
CA PHE A 49 -0.69 21.01 -4.33
C PHE A 49 -0.01 20.62 -5.65
N LEU A 50 -0.77 20.06 -6.59
CA LEU A 50 -0.22 19.67 -7.90
C LEU A 50 0.26 20.88 -8.71
N LEU A 51 -0.51 21.99 -8.74
CA LEU A 51 -0.08 23.23 -9.38
C LEU A 51 1.18 23.79 -8.69
N GLY A 52 1.18 23.82 -7.36
CA GLY A 52 2.35 24.25 -6.58
C GLY A 52 3.61 23.43 -6.86
N SER A 53 3.46 22.13 -7.12
CA SER A 53 4.60 21.25 -7.43
C SER A 53 5.26 21.57 -8.79
N VAL A 54 4.51 22.21 -9.71
CA VAL A 54 5.05 22.71 -10.98
C VAL A 54 5.66 24.11 -10.80
N ASP A 55 4.96 25.00 -10.06
CA ASP A 55 5.35 26.40 -9.91
C ASP A 55 6.57 26.58 -8.98
N ASP A 56 6.62 25.86 -7.86
CA ASP A 56 7.74 25.86 -6.91
C ASP A 56 8.06 24.44 -6.39
N PRO A 57 8.84 23.66 -7.15
CA PRO A 57 9.24 22.31 -6.74
C PRO A 57 10.02 22.28 -5.41
N ASN A 58 10.78 23.34 -5.11
CA ASN A 58 11.56 23.41 -3.87
C ASN A 58 10.65 23.61 -2.65
N GLU A 59 9.60 24.42 -2.73
CA GLU A 59 8.63 24.57 -1.63
C GLU A 59 7.80 23.28 -1.47
N THR A 60 7.47 22.62 -2.58
CA THR A 60 6.82 21.30 -2.54
C THR A 60 7.68 20.29 -1.77
N MET A 61 8.98 20.19 -2.09
CA MET A 61 9.89 19.30 -1.38
C MET A 61 9.97 19.65 0.12
N ARG A 62 10.12 20.95 0.46
CA ARG A 62 10.11 21.39 1.87
C ARG A 62 8.83 21.02 2.61
N SER A 63 7.70 21.04 1.92
CA SER A 63 6.40 20.65 2.47
C SER A 63 6.32 19.14 2.71
N LEU A 64 6.77 18.32 1.76
CA LEU A 64 6.83 16.86 1.90
C LEU A 64 7.76 16.46 3.04
N GLU A 65 8.93 17.09 3.16
CA GLU A 65 9.88 16.88 4.26
C GLU A 65 9.27 17.14 5.65
N LYS A 66 8.42 18.18 5.77
CA LYS A 66 7.70 18.44 7.01
C LYS A 66 6.56 17.44 7.26
N LEU A 67 5.85 17.04 6.21
CA LEU A 67 4.72 16.14 6.33
C LEU A 67 5.16 14.70 6.64
N LYS A 68 6.33 14.25 6.15
CA LYS A 68 6.85 12.92 6.48
C LYS A 68 7.08 12.72 7.99
N GLU A 69 7.30 13.78 8.76
CA GLU A 69 7.43 13.69 10.20
C GLU A 69 6.14 13.19 10.89
N PHE A 70 4.97 13.49 10.32
CA PHE A 70 3.71 12.92 10.79
C PHE A 70 3.60 11.42 10.44
N THR A 71 4.09 11.04 9.26
CA THR A 71 4.18 9.62 8.87
C THR A 71 5.01 8.84 9.88
N TYR A 72 6.17 9.38 10.25
CA TYR A 72 7.06 8.77 11.25
C TYR A 72 6.42 8.71 12.63
N LEU A 73 5.94 9.84 13.14
CA LEU A 73 5.34 9.93 14.47
C LEU A 73 4.20 8.93 14.67
N PHE A 74 3.30 8.84 13.68
CA PHE A 74 2.16 7.94 13.76
C PHE A 74 2.53 6.47 13.49
N GLY A 75 3.44 6.24 12.56
CA GLY A 75 3.93 4.89 12.25
C GLY A 75 4.69 4.29 13.44
N GLU A 76 5.63 5.03 14.01
CA GLU A 76 6.41 4.59 15.19
C GLU A 76 5.50 4.27 16.39
N ALA A 77 4.50 5.12 16.66
CA ALA A 77 3.54 4.86 17.74
C ALA A 77 2.71 3.57 17.51
N GLN A 78 2.41 3.22 16.26
CA GLN A 78 1.73 1.97 15.93
C GLN A 78 2.67 0.75 16.08
N VAL A 79 3.94 0.88 15.69
CA VAL A 79 4.97 -0.15 15.93
C VAL A 79 5.16 -0.39 17.43
N ASP A 80 5.28 0.67 18.23
CA ASP A 80 5.39 0.58 19.69
C ASP A 80 4.15 -0.07 20.32
N ALA A 81 2.98 0.09 19.69
CA ALA A 81 1.72 -0.55 20.11
C ALA A 81 1.63 -2.03 19.73
N GLY A 82 2.54 -2.52 18.88
CA GLY A 82 2.62 -3.94 18.48
C GLY A 82 2.23 -4.21 17.02
N ALA A 83 2.24 -3.22 16.14
CA ALA A 83 2.11 -3.49 14.70
C ALA A 83 3.36 -4.22 14.19
N ASP A 84 3.16 -5.32 13.47
CA ASP A 84 4.23 -6.15 12.91
C ASP A 84 4.67 -5.68 11.52
N VAL A 85 3.79 -4.96 10.83
CA VAL A 85 3.97 -4.42 9.47
C VAL A 85 3.28 -3.06 9.39
N LEU A 86 3.79 -2.14 8.58
CA LEU A 86 3.10 -0.89 8.25
C LEU A 86 2.78 -0.82 6.76
N THR A 87 1.54 -0.46 6.44
CA THR A 87 1.16 -0.02 5.10
C THR A 87 1.25 1.50 5.01
N VAL A 88 1.90 2.00 3.96
CA VAL A 88 2.09 3.42 3.68
C VAL A 88 1.38 3.77 2.38
N PRO A 89 0.09 4.20 2.41
CA PRO A 89 -0.56 4.75 1.22
C PRO A 89 0.01 6.12 0.89
N ASP A 90 0.47 6.30 -0.37
CA ASP A 90 0.99 7.57 -0.85
C ASP A 90 0.62 7.82 -2.33
N HIS A 91 -0.48 8.52 -2.56
CA HIS A 91 -1.23 8.58 -3.81
C HIS A 91 -0.58 9.39 -4.95
N ALA A 92 0.70 9.16 -5.24
CA ALA A 92 1.36 9.66 -6.44
C ALA A 92 1.04 8.77 -7.64
N THR A 93 -0.24 8.69 -8.02
CA THR A 93 -0.74 7.84 -9.11
C THR A 93 -0.36 8.34 -10.50
N GLY A 94 -0.17 7.43 -11.47
CA GLY A 94 0.06 7.76 -12.88
C GLY A 94 -1.12 8.44 -13.57
N ASP A 95 -2.29 8.44 -12.95
CA ASP A 95 -3.45 9.20 -13.43
C ASP A 95 -3.30 10.72 -13.16
N LEU A 96 -2.38 11.14 -12.28
CA LEU A 96 -2.16 12.55 -11.90
C LEU A 96 -0.73 13.04 -12.17
N VAL A 97 0.28 12.21 -11.92
CA VAL A 97 1.70 12.58 -12.04
C VAL A 97 2.50 11.46 -12.71
N SER A 98 3.58 11.78 -13.41
CA SER A 98 4.44 10.80 -14.08
C SER A 98 5.33 10.02 -13.10
N GLY A 99 5.90 8.88 -13.56
CA GLY A 99 6.91 8.17 -12.81
C GLY A 99 8.15 9.00 -12.49
N GLN A 100 8.52 9.94 -13.39
CA GLN A 100 9.60 10.89 -13.13
C GLN A 100 9.29 11.83 -11.96
N TYR A 101 8.01 12.22 -11.77
CA TYR A 101 7.58 12.99 -10.60
C TYR A 101 7.75 12.20 -9.32
N TYR A 102 7.36 10.91 -9.34
CA TYR A 102 7.60 10.00 -8.22
C TYR A 102 9.09 9.94 -7.88
N GLN A 103 9.95 9.74 -8.87
CA GLN A 103 11.39 9.71 -8.67
C GLN A 103 11.92 11.00 -8.03
N THR A 104 11.46 12.15 -8.54
CA THR A 104 11.95 13.46 -8.09
C THR A 104 11.54 13.80 -6.65
N PHE A 105 10.31 13.48 -6.27
CA PHE A 105 9.73 13.96 -5.01
C PHE A 105 9.61 12.91 -3.91
N LEU A 106 9.57 11.63 -4.25
CA LEU A 106 9.19 10.60 -3.28
C LEU A 106 10.20 9.45 -3.15
N GLN A 107 11.01 9.17 -4.16
CA GLN A 107 11.91 8.02 -4.10
C GLN A 107 12.84 8.09 -2.88
N ASP A 108 13.50 9.21 -2.66
CA ASP A 108 14.42 9.39 -1.52
C ASP A 108 13.66 9.37 -0.18
N ILE A 109 12.49 9.99 -0.11
CA ILE A 109 11.64 9.97 1.09
C ILE A 109 11.21 8.53 1.44
N HIS A 110 10.80 7.74 0.46
CA HIS A 110 10.44 6.35 0.69
C HIS A 110 11.65 5.48 1.05
N SER A 111 12.83 5.78 0.50
CA SER A 111 14.07 5.11 0.91
C SER A 111 14.42 5.41 2.38
N GLU A 112 14.33 6.67 2.80
CA GLU A 112 14.54 7.05 4.19
C GLU A 112 13.52 6.37 5.14
N MET A 113 12.25 6.23 4.71
CA MET A 113 11.24 5.49 5.48
C MET A 113 11.63 4.02 5.64
N ALA A 114 12.10 3.37 4.57
CA ALA A 114 12.53 1.98 4.60
C ALA A 114 13.72 1.75 5.54
N GLU A 115 14.62 2.72 5.64
CA GLU A 115 15.77 2.67 6.56
C GLU A 115 15.37 2.97 8.01
N ARG A 116 14.37 3.82 8.23
CA ARG A 116 13.99 4.30 9.56
C ARG A 116 13.11 3.33 10.34
N PHE A 117 12.11 2.74 9.71
CA PHE A 117 11.20 1.83 10.38
C PHE A 117 11.83 0.47 10.66
N THR A 118 11.58 -0.08 11.83
CA THR A 118 12.12 -1.38 12.27
C THR A 118 11.27 -2.58 11.86
N VAL A 119 10.12 -2.33 11.24
CA VAL A 119 9.18 -3.35 10.75
C VAL A 119 9.07 -3.29 9.23
N PRO A 120 8.65 -4.37 8.56
CA PRO A 120 8.41 -4.36 7.13
C PRO A 120 7.41 -3.29 6.71
N LEU A 121 7.69 -2.61 5.58
CA LEU A 121 6.85 -1.60 4.99
C LEU A 121 6.23 -2.08 3.68
N ILE A 122 4.94 -1.82 3.50
CA ILE A 122 4.21 -2.03 2.26
C ILE A 122 3.81 -0.65 1.71
N LEU A 123 4.46 -0.19 0.65
CA LEU A 123 4.01 1.02 -0.05
C LEU A 123 2.75 0.72 -0.84
N HIS A 124 1.74 1.60 -0.79
CA HIS A 124 0.53 1.48 -1.59
C HIS A 124 0.27 2.72 -2.43
N ILE A 125 0.13 2.53 -3.73
CA ILE A 125 -0.28 3.58 -4.67
C ILE A 125 -1.37 3.01 -5.58
N CYS A 126 -2.58 3.60 -5.51
CA CYS A 126 -3.67 3.25 -6.41
C CYS A 126 -3.43 3.74 -7.85
N GLY A 127 -4.17 3.18 -8.78
CA GLY A 127 -4.17 3.60 -10.18
C GLY A 127 -3.01 3.04 -10.99
N ARG A 128 -2.69 3.69 -12.11
CA ARG A 128 -1.59 3.25 -12.98
C ARG A 128 -0.24 3.58 -12.35
N THR A 129 0.62 2.58 -12.23
CA THR A 129 1.90 2.72 -11.51
C THR A 129 3.09 2.04 -12.16
N VAL A 130 2.92 1.33 -13.27
CA VAL A 130 4.01 0.59 -13.95
C VAL A 130 5.21 1.49 -14.24
N ASP A 131 5.00 2.75 -14.64
CA ASP A 131 6.06 3.72 -14.98
C ASP A 131 6.93 4.15 -13.79
N ARG A 132 6.47 3.91 -12.54
CA ARG A 132 7.22 4.25 -11.31
C ARG A 132 7.71 3.03 -10.55
N MET A 133 7.21 1.84 -10.89
CA MET A 133 7.60 0.60 -10.21
C MET A 133 9.11 0.36 -10.22
N PRO A 134 9.89 0.66 -11.30
CA PRO A 134 11.34 0.56 -11.24
C PRO A 134 11.98 1.45 -10.17
N TYR A 135 11.46 2.64 -9.95
CA TYR A 135 11.96 3.56 -8.91
C TYR A 135 11.54 3.08 -7.51
N ILE A 136 10.31 2.56 -7.36
CA ILE A 136 9.81 1.98 -6.10
C ILE A 136 10.68 0.79 -5.70
N ALA A 137 11.04 -0.06 -6.65
CA ALA A 137 11.86 -1.25 -6.41
C ALA A 137 13.27 -0.95 -5.86
N GLU A 138 13.77 0.28 -6.04
CA GLU A 138 15.07 0.73 -5.54
C GLU A 138 14.98 1.44 -4.18
N THR A 139 13.78 1.61 -3.59
CA THR A 139 13.61 2.36 -2.33
C THR A 139 13.99 1.57 -1.08
N GLY A 140 14.12 0.24 -1.18
CA GLY A 140 14.28 -0.61 0.00
C GLY A 140 12.96 -0.90 0.74
N MET A 141 11.81 -0.42 0.26
CA MET A 141 10.50 -0.88 0.73
C MET A 141 10.39 -2.39 0.56
N HIS A 142 9.75 -3.09 1.50
CA HIS A 142 9.68 -4.54 1.52
C HIS A 142 8.67 -5.10 0.52
N ALA A 143 7.56 -4.37 0.30
CA ALA A 143 6.56 -4.75 -0.67
C ALA A 143 5.86 -3.53 -1.28
N PHE A 144 5.33 -3.71 -2.49
CA PHE A 144 4.51 -2.72 -3.18
C PHE A 144 3.12 -3.28 -3.44
N HIS A 145 2.10 -2.61 -2.89
CA HIS A 145 0.69 -2.94 -3.10
C HIS A 145 0.14 -2.13 -4.25
N PHE A 146 -0.24 -2.81 -5.32
CA PHE A 146 -0.61 -2.21 -6.60
C PHE A 146 -2.06 -2.47 -7.01
N ASP A 147 -2.57 -1.58 -7.85
CA ASP A 147 -3.96 -1.53 -8.33
C ASP A 147 -4.15 -2.42 -9.57
N SER A 148 -5.35 -2.93 -9.78
CA SER A 148 -5.74 -3.77 -10.92
C SER A 148 -5.69 -3.07 -12.29
N LYS A 149 -5.50 -1.74 -12.30
CA LYS A 149 -5.19 -0.99 -13.54
C LYS A 149 -3.83 -1.34 -14.14
N ASN A 150 -3.03 -2.12 -13.44
CA ASN A 150 -1.75 -2.64 -13.89
C ASN A 150 -1.85 -4.17 -14.05
N SER A 151 -1.40 -4.69 -15.18
CA SER A 151 -1.31 -6.15 -15.37
C SER A 151 -0.33 -6.75 -14.35
N PRO A 152 -0.65 -7.88 -13.69
CA PRO A 152 0.28 -8.57 -12.79
C PRO A 152 1.63 -8.89 -13.47
N GLN A 153 1.62 -9.31 -14.73
CA GLN A 153 2.85 -9.61 -15.47
C GLN A 153 3.69 -8.34 -15.72
N GLU A 154 3.07 -7.26 -16.19
CA GLU A 154 3.79 -5.99 -16.40
C GLU A 154 4.36 -5.43 -15.09
N ALA A 155 3.65 -5.60 -13.98
CA ALA A 155 4.12 -5.19 -12.66
C ALA A 155 5.34 -6.01 -12.22
N MET A 156 5.29 -7.34 -12.37
CA MET A 156 6.44 -8.22 -12.06
C MET A 156 7.64 -7.90 -12.92
N ASP A 157 7.45 -7.70 -14.24
CA ASP A 157 8.52 -7.32 -15.16
C ASP A 157 9.14 -5.96 -14.76
N ALA A 158 8.32 -4.99 -14.34
CA ALA A 158 8.78 -3.65 -13.97
C ALA A 158 9.59 -3.62 -12.67
N VAL A 159 9.28 -4.48 -11.70
CA VAL A 159 10.03 -4.54 -10.43
C VAL A 159 11.27 -5.44 -10.47
N ASP A 160 11.42 -6.27 -11.50
CA ASP A 160 12.59 -7.16 -11.71
C ASP A 160 12.95 -7.99 -10.45
N ASN A 161 11.96 -8.51 -9.76
CA ASN A 161 12.09 -9.25 -8.49
C ASN A 161 12.84 -8.53 -7.35
N LYS A 162 13.01 -7.20 -7.41
CA LYS A 162 13.71 -6.42 -6.38
C LYS A 162 12.85 -6.08 -5.17
N ILE A 163 11.54 -6.14 -5.31
CA ILE A 163 10.55 -5.88 -4.26
C ILE A 163 9.40 -6.87 -4.39
N ALA A 164 8.82 -7.30 -3.28
CA ALA A 164 7.64 -8.15 -3.31
C ALA A 164 6.41 -7.37 -3.79
N LEU A 165 5.54 -7.99 -4.57
CA LEU A 165 4.26 -7.41 -4.98
C LEU A 165 3.10 -7.94 -4.14
N VAL A 166 2.18 -7.03 -3.80
CA VAL A 166 0.92 -7.31 -3.09
C VAL A 166 -0.23 -6.86 -3.98
N GLY A 167 -1.22 -7.70 -4.17
CA GLY A 167 -2.43 -7.34 -4.95
C GLY A 167 -2.78 -8.47 -5.92
N ASN A 168 -3.54 -8.23 -6.94
CA ASN A 168 -4.28 -6.98 -7.23
C ASN A 168 -5.70 -7.30 -7.71
N ILE A 169 -6.42 -8.08 -6.88
CA ILE A 169 -7.78 -8.49 -7.21
C ILE A 169 -8.67 -7.26 -7.33
N ASN A 170 -9.35 -7.10 -8.47
CA ASN A 170 -10.18 -5.93 -8.74
C ASN A 170 -11.37 -5.84 -7.80
N ASN A 171 -11.47 -4.72 -7.08
CA ASN A 171 -12.51 -4.53 -6.08
C ASN A 171 -13.90 -4.26 -6.68
N PRO A 172 -14.11 -3.25 -7.55
CA PRO A 172 -15.46 -2.93 -8.03
C PRO A 172 -15.99 -3.93 -9.05
N GLU A 173 -15.14 -4.40 -9.95
CA GLU A 173 -15.59 -5.21 -11.09
C GLU A 173 -15.67 -6.69 -10.74
N THR A 174 -14.79 -7.20 -9.87
CA THR A 174 -14.72 -8.62 -9.54
C THR A 174 -15.19 -8.90 -8.11
N LEU A 175 -14.51 -8.42 -7.08
CA LEU A 175 -14.88 -8.73 -5.69
C LEU A 175 -16.32 -8.29 -5.34
N TYR A 176 -16.74 -7.13 -5.84
CA TYR A 176 -18.07 -6.61 -5.56
C TYR A 176 -19.14 -7.15 -6.49
N SER A 177 -18.84 -7.23 -7.80
CA SER A 177 -19.87 -7.40 -8.85
C SER A 177 -20.00 -8.82 -9.38
N LYS A 178 -18.99 -9.69 -9.23
CA LYS A 178 -18.96 -11.02 -9.79
C LYS A 178 -19.11 -12.13 -8.74
N ASP A 179 -18.82 -13.35 -9.13
CA ASP A 179 -18.87 -14.53 -8.27
C ASP A 179 -17.49 -15.05 -7.85
N THR A 180 -17.48 -16.12 -7.07
CA THR A 180 -16.26 -16.73 -6.52
C THR A 180 -15.33 -17.30 -7.58
N ASP A 181 -15.86 -17.79 -8.70
CA ASP A 181 -15.04 -18.39 -9.77
C ASP A 181 -14.24 -17.30 -10.50
N ASP A 182 -14.85 -16.12 -10.73
CA ASP A 182 -14.15 -14.97 -11.30
C ASP A 182 -13.04 -14.47 -10.35
N VAL A 183 -13.28 -14.46 -9.03
CA VAL A 183 -12.28 -14.09 -8.03
C VAL A 183 -11.11 -15.07 -8.07
N LYS A 184 -11.38 -16.38 -8.05
CA LYS A 184 -10.34 -17.43 -8.14
C LYS A 184 -9.50 -17.32 -9.41
N LYS A 185 -10.14 -16.95 -10.53
CA LYS A 185 -9.43 -16.73 -11.79
C LYS A 185 -8.41 -15.58 -11.65
N GLU A 186 -8.78 -14.43 -11.08
CA GLU A 186 -7.82 -13.33 -10.88
C GLU A 186 -6.70 -13.73 -9.90
N VAL A 187 -7.00 -14.54 -8.87
CA VAL A 187 -5.98 -15.12 -7.98
C VAL A 187 -4.97 -15.95 -8.78
N PHE A 188 -5.45 -16.82 -9.68
CA PHE A 188 -4.58 -17.62 -10.55
C PHE A 188 -3.74 -16.73 -11.48
N ASP A 189 -4.35 -15.70 -12.08
CA ASP A 189 -3.64 -14.76 -12.97
C ASP A 189 -2.48 -14.06 -12.21
N CYS A 190 -2.71 -13.60 -10.98
CA CYS A 190 -1.68 -13.01 -10.14
C CYS A 190 -0.57 -14.01 -9.77
N LEU A 191 -0.94 -15.21 -9.31
CA LEU A 191 0.02 -16.23 -8.90
C LEU A 191 0.85 -16.75 -10.08
N ASN A 192 0.24 -16.93 -11.24
CA ASN A 192 0.93 -17.34 -12.47
C ASN A 192 1.90 -16.27 -12.97
N ALA A 193 1.62 -15.00 -12.74
CA ALA A 193 2.55 -13.90 -13.01
C ALA A 193 3.71 -13.84 -12.00
N GLY A 194 3.58 -14.49 -10.83
CA GLY A 194 4.60 -14.52 -9.78
C GLY A 194 4.38 -13.51 -8.65
N VAL A 195 3.19 -12.91 -8.53
CA VAL A 195 2.84 -12.03 -7.39
C VAL A 195 2.91 -12.84 -6.09
N GLN A 196 3.62 -12.32 -5.09
CA GLN A 196 3.95 -13.06 -3.88
C GLN A 196 2.86 -13.00 -2.80
N LEU A 197 2.11 -11.91 -2.72
CA LEU A 197 1.06 -11.70 -1.72
C LEU A 197 -0.24 -11.32 -2.43
N ILE A 198 -1.21 -12.21 -2.39
CA ILE A 198 -2.51 -11.97 -3.04
C ILE A 198 -3.43 -11.18 -2.12
N ALA A 199 -3.94 -10.08 -2.62
CA ALA A 199 -4.81 -9.18 -1.87
C ALA A 199 -5.79 -8.45 -2.81
N PRO A 200 -6.90 -7.89 -2.29
CA PRO A 200 -7.66 -6.87 -3.00
C PRO A 200 -6.76 -5.69 -3.39
N GLU A 201 -7.04 -5.05 -4.52
CA GLU A 201 -6.22 -3.94 -5.05
C GLU A 201 -6.14 -2.69 -4.16
N CYS A 202 -7.15 -2.45 -3.35
CA CYS A 202 -7.30 -1.26 -2.49
C CYS A 202 -8.39 -1.51 -1.43
N ALA A 203 -9.05 -0.44 -0.98
CA ALA A 203 -10.15 -0.50 -0.01
C ALA A 203 -11.32 -1.31 -0.54
N ILE A 204 -11.73 -2.34 0.21
CA ILE A 204 -12.82 -3.24 -0.14
C ILE A 204 -14.16 -2.52 0.02
N PRO A 205 -15.07 -2.54 -0.99
CA PRO A 205 -16.42 -2.00 -0.84
C PRO A 205 -17.19 -2.68 0.30
N LEU A 206 -17.84 -1.90 1.16
CA LEU A 206 -18.53 -2.41 2.37
C LEU A 206 -19.60 -3.48 2.11
N LYS A 207 -20.14 -3.54 0.89
CA LYS A 207 -21.16 -4.52 0.50
C LYS A 207 -20.59 -5.71 -0.28
N THR A 208 -19.28 -5.86 -0.33
CA THR A 208 -18.64 -7.03 -0.94
C THR A 208 -19.12 -8.29 -0.22
N LYS A 209 -19.47 -9.30 -0.99
CA LYS A 209 -19.93 -10.58 -0.44
C LYS A 209 -18.80 -11.29 0.30
N ALA A 210 -19.09 -11.81 1.48
CA ALA A 210 -18.09 -12.51 2.30
C ALA A 210 -17.51 -13.73 1.58
N GLU A 211 -18.32 -14.45 0.80
CA GLU A 211 -17.86 -15.57 -0.01
C GLU A 211 -16.81 -15.20 -1.02
N ASN A 212 -16.86 -13.99 -1.62
CA ASN A 212 -15.84 -13.53 -2.56
C ASN A 212 -14.51 -13.23 -1.86
N LEU A 213 -14.55 -12.76 -0.60
CA LEU A 213 -13.32 -12.58 0.18
C LEU A 213 -12.69 -13.92 0.56
N VAL A 214 -13.53 -14.92 0.91
CA VAL A 214 -13.07 -16.28 1.21
C VAL A 214 -12.48 -16.93 -0.05
N ALA A 215 -13.08 -16.69 -1.22
CA ALA A 215 -12.63 -17.23 -2.50
C ALA A 215 -11.17 -16.84 -2.87
N ILE A 216 -10.65 -15.72 -2.35
CA ILE A 216 -9.22 -15.37 -2.52
C ILE A 216 -8.35 -16.47 -1.90
N ASN A 217 -8.62 -16.84 -0.64
CA ASN A 217 -7.83 -17.84 0.07
C ASN A 217 -8.04 -19.26 -0.52
N GLU A 218 -9.28 -19.56 -0.93
CA GLU A 218 -9.55 -20.83 -1.63
C GLU A 218 -8.79 -20.90 -2.96
N GLY A 219 -8.78 -19.83 -3.76
CA GLY A 219 -8.04 -19.76 -5.02
C GLY A 219 -6.54 -19.96 -4.83
N ILE A 220 -5.94 -19.41 -3.78
CA ILE A 220 -4.53 -19.65 -3.43
C ILE A 220 -4.32 -21.14 -3.11
N THR A 221 -5.22 -21.74 -2.33
CA THR A 221 -5.15 -23.17 -1.95
C THR A 221 -5.27 -24.07 -3.17
N ASP A 222 -6.22 -23.80 -4.06
CA ASP A 222 -6.44 -24.56 -5.30
C ASP A 222 -5.21 -24.47 -6.20
N TRP A 223 -4.67 -23.28 -6.41
CA TRP A 223 -3.45 -23.07 -7.21
C TRP A 223 -2.24 -23.83 -6.67
N LEU A 224 -2.04 -23.81 -5.34
CA LEU A 224 -0.96 -24.55 -4.69
C LEU A 224 -1.11 -26.08 -4.84
N ALA A 225 -2.35 -26.59 -4.89
CA ALA A 225 -2.60 -28.01 -5.13
C ALA A 225 -2.27 -28.43 -6.57
N GLU A 226 -2.60 -27.58 -7.56
CA GLU A 226 -2.34 -27.84 -8.97
C GLU A 226 -0.83 -27.78 -9.31
N THR A 227 -0.08 -26.85 -8.72
CA THR A 227 1.34 -26.64 -9.02
C THR A 227 2.28 -27.60 -8.33
N LYS A 228 1.80 -28.36 -7.30
CA LYS A 228 2.59 -29.39 -6.59
C LYS A 228 2.33 -30.79 -7.10
N SER A 229 1.41 -30.97 -8.05
CA SER A 229 1.10 -32.25 -8.68
C SER A 229 1.89 -32.45 -9.97
#